data_55121e973c50351606c6f8a28dd5c091
#
_entry.id   55121e973c50351606c6f8a28dd5c091
#
_cell.length_a   1.000
_cell.length_b   1.000
_cell.length_c   1.000
_cell.angle_alpha   90.00
_cell.angle_beta   90.00
_cell.angle_gamma   90.00
#
_symmetry.space_group_name_H-M   'P 1'
#
loop_
_entity.id
_entity.type
_entity.pdbx_description
1 polymer ?
#
loop_
_entity_poly.entity_id
_entity_poly.type
_entity_poly.pdbx_seq_one_letter_code
_entity_poly.pdbx_strand_id
1 'polypeptide(L)'
;MNKFWKEAKDYLIIILVVMLIRTFLVTPAVVDGASMDYTLENGQLVLINKFVYNVKDVKRFDVVVLDNKKEGDKIIKRIIGLPNETIEYNNNQLYINGKRIEENYEFTNTEDFSYKTKDNEYFVLGDNRVVSKDSRMLGTFSENDIVGRVNFRLFPFKKFGTVK
;
A
#
# COMPACT_ATOMS: atom_id res chain seq x y z
N MET A 1 2.77 25.63 41.92
CA MET A 1 3.05 24.48 41.01
C MET A 1 4.46 24.71 40.49
N ASN A 2 5.42 23.86 40.88
CA ASN A 2 6.84 24.06 40.59
C ASN A 2 7.11 24.05 39.09
N LYS A 3 8.05 24.85 38.58
CA LYS A 3 8.46 24.94 37.17
C LYS A 3 8.67 23.55 36.54
N PHE A 4 9.27 22.64 37.32
CA PHE A 4 9.47 21.23 36.93
C PHE A 4 8.18 20.50 36.54
N TRP A 5 7.10 20.64 37.32
CA TRP A 5 5.83 19.97 37.03
C TRP A 5 5.12 20.56 35.81
N LYS A 6 5.31 21.85 35.55
CA LYS A 6 4.78 22.45 34.33
C LYS A 6 5.47 21.91 33.07
N GLU A 7 6.81 21.88 33.09
CA GLU A 7 7.61 21.34 32.00
C GLU A 7 7.31 19.83 31.77
N ALA A 8 7.25 19.04 32.85
CA ALA A 8 6.92 17.61 32.76
C ALA A 8 5.54 17.36 32.14
N LYS A 9 4.54 18.19 32.47
CA LYS A 9 3.21 18.10 31.86
C LYS A 9 3.25 18.35 30.34
N ASP A 10 4.00 19.34 29.89
CA ASP A 10 4.11 19.70 28.49
C ASP A 10 4.76 18.55 27.70
N TYR A 11 5.81 17.92 28.21
CA TYR A 11 6.41 16.72 27.60
C TYR A 11 5.46 15.54 27.58
N LEU A 12 4.68 15.30 28.64
CA LEU A 12 3.68 14.24 28.68
C LEU A 12 2.60 14.43 27.61
N ILE A 13 2.14 15.67 27.41
CA ILE A 13 1.16 16.00 26.38
C ILE A 13 1.74 15.74 24.99
N ILE A 14 2.99 16.17 24.73
CA ILE A 14 3.66 15.93 23.45
C ILE A 14 3.78 14.43 23.18
N ILE A 15 4.25 13.66 24.17
CA ILE A 15 4.37 12.20 24.04
C ILE A 15 3.01 11.57 23.73
N LEU A 16 1.96 11.97 24.44
CA LEU A 16 0.60 11.45 24.22
C LEU A 16 0.11 11.77 22.80
N VAL A 17 0.28 13.01 22.35
CA VAL A 17 -0.10 13.44 20.99
C VAL A 17 0.67 12.64 19.92
N VAL A 18 1.98 12.50 20.10
CA VAL A 18 2.80 11.70 19.17
C VAL A 18 2.37 10.23 19.14
N MET A 19 2.06 9.65 20.30
CA MET A 19 1.54 8.28 20.38
C MET A 19 0.19 8.15 19.68
N LEU A 20 -0.73 9.10 19.85
CA LEU A 20 -2.04 9.10 19.19
C LEU A 20 -1.86 9.21 17.66
N ILE A 21 -1.03 10.13 17.19
CA ILE A 21 -0.74 10.29 15.76
C ILE A 21 -0.18 8.98 15.19
N ARG A 22 0.83 8.40 15.84
CA ARG A 22 1.46 7.15 15.40
C ARG A 22 0.49 5.97 15.39
N THR A 23 -0.38 5.88 16.39
CA THR A 23 -1.30 4.74 16.51
C THR A 23 -2.43 4.82 15.49
N PHE A 24 -3.00 6.00 15.29
CA PHE A 24 -4.24 6.14 14.51
C PHE A 24 -4.04 6.70 13.10
N LEU A 25 -3.01 7.50 12.85
CA LEU A 25 -2.87 8.21 11.59
C LEU A 25 -1.75 7.66 10.71
N VAL A 26 -0.53 7.59 11.20
CA VAL A 26 0.64 7.27 10.35
C VAL A 26 1.61 6.36 11.08
N THR A 27 2.10 5.34 10.38
CA THR A 27 3.12 4.43 10.91
C THR A 27 4.30 4.35 9.93
N PRO A 28 5.55 4.57 10.40
CA PRO A 28 6.72 4.28 9.58
C PRO A 28 6.90 2.76 9.45
N ALA A 29 7.32 2.32 8.28
CA ALA A 29 7.67 0.94 7.99
C ALA A 29 8.87 0.86 7.07
N VAL A 30 9.65 -0.20 7.22
CA VAL A 30 10.75 -0.52 6.30
C VAL A 30 10.21 -1.48 5.26
N VAL A 31 10.49 -1.20 3.98
CA VAL A 31 10.15 -2.08 2.87
C VAL A 31 11.05 -3.31 2.95
N ASP A 32 10.43 -4.49 2.95
CA ASP A 32 11.13 -5.77 2.91
C ASP A 32 10.76 -6.52 1.63
N GLY A 33 11.78 -6.93 0.87
CA GLY A 33 11.63 -7.64 -0.40
C GLY A 33 11.65 -6.76 -1.64
N ALA A 34 11.62 -7.42 -2.80
CA ALA A 34 11.80 -6.84 -4.13
C ALA A 34 10.50 -6.78 -4.96
N SER A 35 9.35 -7.12 -4.36
CA SER A 35 8.08 -7.23 -5.11
C SER A 35 7.52 -5.90 -5.61
N MET A 36 7.97 -4.78 -5.05
CA MET A 36 7.59 -3.42 -5.43
C MET A 36 8.75 -2.64 -6.03
N ASP A 37 9.85 -3.32 -6.44
CA ASP A 37 10.98 -2.70 -7.12
C ASP A 37 10.50 -1.86 -8.30
N TYR A 38 11.22 -0.78 -8.61
CA TYR A 38 10.91 0.40 -9.40
C TYR A 38 10.14 1.48 -8.62
N THR A 39 9.11 1.13 -7.86
CA THR A 39 8.40 2.09 -7.00
C THR A 39 8.98 2.15 -5.61
N LEU A 40 9.15 0.99 -4.96
CA LEU A 40 9.71 0.85 -3.61
C LEU A 40 10.76 -0.25 -3.58
N GLU A 41 11.96 0.09 -3.16
CA GLU A 41 13.10 -0.83 -3.05
C GLU A 41 13.27 -1.33 -1.62
N ASN A 42 13.86 -2.51 -1.48
CA ASN A 42 14.19 -3.09 -0.19
C ASN A 42 15.01 -2.13 0.70
N GLY A 43 14.69 -2.07 1.99
CA GLY A 43 15.34 -1.21 2.98
C GLY A 43 14.88 0.25 2.99
N GLN A 44 14.00 0.66 2.09
CA GLN A 44 13.44 2.02 2.11
C GLN A 44 12.49 2.22 3.29
N LEU A 45 12.55 3.40 3.91
CA LEU A 45 11.61 3.80 4.98
C LEU A 45 10.45 4.57 4.39
N VAL A 46 9.23 4.09 4.62
CA VAL A 46 8.00 4.68 4.12
C VAL A 46 7.03 5.02 5.24
N LEU A 47 6.07 5.90 4.96
CA LEU A 47 4.96 6.21 5.84
C LEU A 47 3.67 5.57 5.33
N ILE A 48 3.03 4.81 6.21
CA ILE A 48 1.73 4.19 5.99
C ILE A 48 0.67 5.09 6.62
N ASN A 49 -0.23 5.62 5.81
CA ASN A 49 -1.41 6.34 6.28
C ASN A 49 -2.55 5.34 6.51
N LYS A 50 -2.87 5.08 7.77
CA LYS A 50 -3.92 4.14 8.18
C LYS A 50 -5.31 4.74 8.13
N PHE A 51 -5.41 6.06 8.26
CA PHE A 51 -6.70 6.75 8.37
C PHE A 51 -7.32 7.09 7.02
N VAL A 52 -6.54 7.03 5.93
CA VAL A 52 -6.99 7.52 4.62
C VAL A 52 -8.27 6.84 4.14
N TYR A 53 -8.41 5.54 4.36
CA TYR A 53 -9.57 4.77 3.91
C TYR A 53 -10.78 4.81 4.87
N ASN A 54 -10.65 5.52 6.00
CA ASN A 54 -11.81 5.87 6.82
C ASN A 54 -12.60 7.07 6.25
N VAL A 55 -11.97 7.83 5.32
CA VAL A 55 -12.55 9.08 4.77
C VAL A 55 -12.52 9.14 3.25
N LYS A 56 -11.87 8.18 2.59
CA LYS A 56 -11.75 8.11 1.11
C LYS A 56 -11.83 6.67 0.66
N ASP A 57 -12.41 6.45 -0.49
CA ASP A 57 -12.42 5.13 -1.12
C ASP A 57 -11.02 4.72 -1.59
N VAL A 58 -10.79 3.42 -1.64
CA VAL A 58 -9.61 2.80 -2.25
C VAL A 58 -9.65 3.07 -3.75
N LYS A 59 -8.52 3.53 -4.29
CA LYS A 59 -8.42 3.86 -5.72
C LYS A 59 -7.48 2.89 -6.44
N ARG A 60 -7.76 2.69 -7.72
CA ARG A 60 -6.85 1.98 -8.60
C ARG A 60 -5.48 2.66 -8.59
N PHE A 61 -4.44 1.85 -8.57
CA PHE A 61 -3.03 2.22 -8.49
C PHE A 61 -2.56 2.75 -7.13
N ASP A 62 -3.41 2.79 -6.11
CA ASP A 62 -2.93 3.03 -4.75
C ASP A 62 -1.94 1.93 -4.34
N VAL A 63 -0.81 2.34 -3.77
CA VAL A 63 0.14 1.42 -3.13
C VAL A 63 -0.28 1.24 -1.69
N VAL A 64 -0.61 0.01 -1.32
CA VAL A 64 -1.21 -0.30 -0.02
C VAL A 64 -0.42 -1.34 0.75
N VAL A 65 -0.53 -1.30 2.07
CA VAL A 65 -0.12 -2.38 2.96
C VAL A 65 -1.33 -3.27 3.21
N LEU A 66 -1.16 -4.56 3.01
CA LEU A 66 -2.17 -5.58 3.18
C LEU A 66 -1.79 -6.54 4.31
N ASP A 67 -2.77 -6.93 5.09
CA ASP A 67 -2.67 -8.00 6.07
C ASP A 67 -2.92 -9.34 5.36
N ASN A 68 -1.86 -10.07 5.06
CA ASN A 68 -1.94 -11.38 4.43
C ASN A 68 -2.18 -12.46 5.51
N LYS A 69 -3.43 -12.58 5.91
CA LYS A 69 -3.86 -13.53 6.96
C LYS A 69 -3.53 -14.99 6.64
N LYS A 70 -3.33 -15.34 5.38
CA LYS A 70 -3.01 -16.71 4.97
C LYS A 70 -1.59 -17.10 5.36
N GLU A 71 -0.67 -16.15 5.34
CA GLU A 71 0.75 -16.38 5.66
C GLU A 71 1.18 -15.70 6.97
N GLY A 72 0.30 -14.86 7.54
CA GLY A 72 0.54 -14.18 8.83
C GLY A 72 1.53 -13.02 8.72
N ASP A 73 1.71 -12.46 7.53
CA ASP A 73 2.62 -11.36 7.24
C ASP A 73 1.89 -10.13 6.68
N LYS A 74 2.60 -9.02 6.57
CA LYS A 74 2.13 -7.81 5.89
C LYS A 74 2.91 -7.61 4.61
N ILE A 75 2.18 -7.42 3.52
CA ILE A 75 2.76 -7.21 2.20
C ILE A 75 2.41 -5.84 1.66
N ILE A 76 3.29 -5.28 0.83
CA ILE A 76 3.02 -4.05 0.09
C ILE A 76 2.73 -4.42 -1.36
N LYS A 77 1.60 -3.95 -1.89
CA LYS A 77 1.17 -4.19 -3.27
C LYS A 77 0.45 -2.98 -3.83
N ARG A 78 0.23 -2.98 -5.14
CA ARG A 78 -0.56 -1.97 -5.84
C ARG A 78 -1.95 -2.51 -6.16
N ILE A 79 -2.98 -1.69 -5.93
CA ILE A 79 -4.36 -1.99 -6.32
C ILE A 79 -4.46 -1.92 -7.84
N ILE A 80 -4.82 -3.03 -8.49
CA ILE A 80 -5.03 -3.12 -9.94
C ILE A 80 -6.51 -3.25 -10.28
N GLY A 81 -7.24 -4.10 -9.58
CA GLY A 81 -8.68 -4.29 -9.75
C GLY A 81 -9.46 -3.82 -8.53
N LEU A 82 -10.55 -3.12 -8.76
CA LEU A 82 -11.54 -2.73 -7.76
C LEU A 82 -12.67 -3.78 -7.70
N PRO A 83 -13.57 -3.72 -6.71
CA PRO A 83 -14.71 -4.63 -6.65
C PRO A 83 -15.57 -4.62 -7.92
N ASN A 84 -16.08 -5.81 -8.29
CA ASN A 84 -16.96 -6.02 -9.44
C ASN A 84 -16.37 -5.70 -10.82
N GLU A 85 -15.06 -5.80 -10.96
CA GLU A 85 -14.38 -5.56 -12.23
C GLU A 85 -13.82 -6.85 -12.84
N THR A 86 -13.76 -6.86 -14.16
CA THR A 86 -12.97 -7.83 -14.92
C THR A 86 -11.63 -7.20 -15.24
N ILE A 87 -10.56 -7.81 -14.73
CA ILE A 87 -9.17 -7.41 -14.92
C ILE A 87 -8.56 -8.37 -15.94
N GLU A 88 -8.00 -7.83 -17.01
CA GLU A 88 -7.34 -8.63 -18.04
C GLU A 88 -5.97 -8.01 -18.35
N TYR A 89 -4.95 -8.85 -18.45
CA TYR A 89 -3.70 -8.51 -19.09
C TYR A 89 -3.59 -9.28 -20.40
N ASN A 90 -3.31 -8.54 -21.46
CA ASN A 90 -3.08 -9.08 -22.78
C ASN A 90 -1.92 -8.34 -23.43
N ASN A 91 -0.86 -9.07 -23.82
CA ASN A 91 0.36 -8.49 -24.37
C ASN A 91 0.92 -7.36 -23.50
N ASN A 92 1.02 -7.58 -22.18
CA ASN A 92 1.50 -6.62 -21.19
C ASN A 92 0.68 -5.31 -21.10
N GLN A 93 -0.57 -5.34 -21.51
CA GLN A 93 -1.50 -4.21 -21.43
C GLN A 93 -2.67 -4.55 -20.52
N LEU A 94 -2.99 -3.61 -19.60
CA LEU A 94 -4.11 -3.75 -18.67
C LEU A 94 -5.42 -3.34 -19.32
N TYR A 95 -6.43 -4.20 -19.18
CA TYR A 95 -7.82 -3.91 -19.52
C TYR A 95 -8.70 -4.08 -18.29
N ILE A 96 -9.61 -3.13 -18.09
CA ILE A 96 -10.63 -3.20 -17.04
C ILE A 96 -11.99 -3.12 -17.70
N ASN A 97 -12.80 -4.17 -17.49
CA ASN A 97 -14.11 -4.32 -18.14
C ASN A 97 -14.03 -4.13 -19.67
N GLY A 98 -12.99 -4.69 -20.28
CA GLY A 98 -12.71 -4.60 -21.72
C GLY A 98 -12.14 -3.26 -22.21
N LYS A 99 -11.97 -2.27 -21.32
CA LYS A 99 -11.38 -0.98 -21.67
C LYS A 99 -9.90 -0.93 -21.27
N ARG A 100 -9.03 -0.59 -22.24
CA ARG A 100 -7.60 -0.39 -21.96
C ARG A 100 -7.37 0.74 -20.94
N ILE A 101 -6.53 0.46 -19.95
CA ILE A 101 -6.12 1.41 -18.90
C ILE A 101 -4.61 1.57 -18.97
N GLU A 102 -4.14 2.80 -19.00
CA GLU A 102 -2.70 3.09 -18.97
C GLU A 102 -2.15 3.03 -17.53
N GLU A 103 -1.03 2.36 -17.38
CA GLU A 103 -0.28 2.26 -16.13
C GLU A 103 0.89 3.26 -16.19
N ASN A 104 0.74 4.39 -15.46
CA ASN A 104 1.72 5.49 -15.45
C ASN A 104 2.80 5.29 -14.36
N TYR A 105 3.33 4.09 -14.23
CA TYR A 105 4.42 3.71 -13.34
C TYR A 105 5.24 2.60 -13.97
N GLU A 106 6.46 2.39 -13.48
CA GLU A 106 7.35 1.34 -13.98
C GLU A 106 6.98 -0.01 -13.37
N PHE A 107 6.95 -1.05 -14.19
CA PHE A 107 6.72 -2.43 -13.78
C PHE A 107 7.38 -3.41 -14.77
N THR A 108 7.60 -4.65 -14.32
CA THR A 108 8.08 -5.72 -15.22
C THR A 108 6.92 -6.30 -16.02
N ASN A 109 7.25 -6.99 -17.12
CA ASN A 109 6.25 -7.61 -17.97
C ASN A 109 5.32 -8.53 -17.17
N THR A 110 4.04 -8.47 -17.53
CA THR A 110 2.96 -9.24 -16.92
C THR A 110 2.50 -10.30 -17.91
N GLU A 111 2.43 -11.55 -17.47
CA GLU A 111 1.82 -12.63 -18.25
C GLU A 111 0.34 -12.37 -18.48
N ASP A 112 -0.19 -12.90 -19.57
CA ASP A 112 -1.60 -12.77 -19.91
C ASP A 112 -2.46 -13.55 -18.92
N PHE A 113 -3.48 -12.90 -18.38
CA PHE A 113 -4.48 -13.52 -17.51
C PHE A 113 -5.80 -12.74 -17.55
N SER A 114 -6.85 -13.36 -17.07
CA SER A 114 -8.14 -12.71 -16.81
C SER A 114 -8.66 -13.12 -15.43
N TYR A 115 -9.17 -12.16 -14.67
CA TYR A 115 -9.78 -12.38 -13.38
C TYR A 115 -10.96 -11.45 -13.15
N LYS A 116 -12.06 -11.96 -12.58
CA LYS A 116 -13.23 -11.15 -12.21
C LYS A 116 -13.35 -11.07 -10.70
N THR A 117 -13.23 -9.86 -10.16
CA THR A 117 -13.45 -9.58 -8.74
C THR A 117 -14.94 -9.62 -8.39
N LYS A 118 -15.24 -10.02 -7.15
CA LYS A 118 -16.57 -9.95 -6.56
C LYS A 118 -16.73 -8.68 -5.73
N ASP A 119 -17.89 -8.56 -5.07
CA ASP A 119 -18.12 -7.52 -4.06
C ASP A 119 -17.02 -7.56 -2.99
N ASN A 120 -16.52 -6.38 -2.62
CA ASN A 120 -15.46 -6.22 -1.61
C ASN A 120 -14.16 -7.02 -1.88
N GLU A 121 -13.87 -7.31 -3.15
CA GLU A 121 -12.61 -7.94 -3.57
C GLU A 121 -11.74 -6.96 -4.32
N TYR A 122 -10.49 -6.82 -3.86
CA TYR A 122 -9.44 -6.04 -4.53
C TYR A 122 -8.39 -6.98 -5.10
N PHE A 123 -8.06 -6.78 -6.38
CA PHE A 123 -7.00 -7.52 -7.05
C PHE A 123 -5.73 -6.67 -7.02
N VAL A 124 -4.66 -7.22 -6.48
CA VAL A 124 -3.42 -6.49 -6.27
C VAL A 124 -2.24 -7.16 -6.96
N LEU A 125 -1.30 -6.36 -7.46
CA LEU A 125 -0.05 -6.83 -8.03
C LEU A 125 1.15 -6.11 -7.40
N GLY A 126 2.30 -6.78 -7.39
CA GLY A 126 3.57 -6.11 -7.20
C GLY A 126 4.03 -5.44 -8.49
N ASP A 127 4.80 -4.37 -8.42
CA ASP A 127 5.34 -3.70 -9.59
C ASP A 127 6.43 -4.54 -10.26
N ASN A 128 7.20 -5.28 -9.47
CA ASN A 128 8.06 -6.35 -9.98
C ASN A 128 7.24 -7.64 -10.19
N ARG A 129 6.49 -7.70 -11.28
CA ARG A 129 5.54 -8.77 -11.63
C ARG A 129 6.14 -10.17 -11.63
N VAL A 130 7.44 -10.28 -11.98
CA VAL A 130 8.15 -11.55 -12.13
C VAL A 130 8.40 -12.24 -10.79
N VAL A 131 8.76 -11.47 -9.75
CA VAL A 131 9.09 -12.03 -8.42
C VAL A 131 7.97 -11.82 -7.39
N SER A 132 6.92 -11.09 -7.75
CA SER A 132 5.86 -10.75 -6.81
C SER A 132 4.94 -11.94 -6.54
N LYS A 133 4.81 -12.28 -5.27
CA LYS A 133 3.73 -13.10 -4.77
C LYS A 133 2.55 -12.18 -4.44
N ASP A 134 1.52 -12.21 -5.29
CA ASP A 134 0.38 -11.29 -5.26
C ASP A 134 -0.94 -12.00 -5.59
N SER A 135 -1.98 -11.26 -6.00
CA SER A 135 -3.31 -11.85 -6.22
C SER A 135 -3.37 -12.97 -7.24
N ARG A 136 -2.40 -13.07 -8.14
CA ARG A 136 -2.29 -14.20 -9.10
C ARG A 136 -2.06 -15.53 -8.36
N MET A 137 -1.43 -15.50 -7.19
CA MET A 137 -1.09 -16.67 -6.38
C MET A 137 -1.86 -16.71 -5.06
N LEU A 138 -2.06 -15.55 -4.41
CA LEU A 138 -2.68 -15.45 -3.08
C LEU A 138 -4.21 -15.33 -3.15
N GLY A 139 -4.76 -14.94 -4.33
CA GLY A 139 -6.14 -14.53 -4.47
C GLY A 139 -6.36 -13.07 -4.07
N THR A 140 -7.62 -12.65 -4.08
CA THR A 140 -8.04 -11.27 -3.77
C THR A 140 -7.97 -10.96 -2.28
N PHE A 141 -7.96 -9.67 -1.97
CA PHE A 141 -8.00 -9.12 -0.61
C PHE A 141 -9.29 -8.32 -0.41
N SER A 142 -9.82 -8.34 0.79
CA SER A 142 -10.97 -7.50 1.16
C SER A 142 -10.52 -6.13 1.63
N GLU A 143 -11.46 -5.18 1.72
CA GLU A 143 -11.18 -3.85 2.29
C GLU A 143 -10.64 -3.96 3.73
N ASN A 144 -11.14 -4.92 4.52
CA ASN A 144 -10.70 -5.16 5.89
C ASN A 144 -9.24 -5.69 5.99
N ASP A 145 -8.67 -6.15 4.90
CA ASP A 145 -7.28 -6.56 4.84
C ASP A 145 -6.34 -5.40 4.51
N ILE A 146 -6.88 -4.23 4.11
CA ILE A 146 -6.11 -3.04 3.79
C ILE A 146 -5.74 -2.30 5.07
N VAL A 147 -4.49 -2.39 5.49
CA VAL A 147 -3.96 -1.73 6.68
C VAL A 147 -3.83 -0.21 6.49
N GLY A 148 -3.52 0.23 5.27
CA GLY A 148 -3.39 1.63 4.92
C GLY A 148 -2.63 1.85 3.62
N ARG A 149 -2.52 3.12 3.22
CA ARG A 149 -1.86 3.53 1.99
C ARG A 149 -0.42 3.95 2.25
N VAL A 150 0.50 3.53 1.41
CA VAL A 150 1.88 4.04 1.39
C VAL A 150 1.90 5.34 0.58
N ASN A 151 1.99 6.46 1.28
CA ASN A 151 1.89 7.77 0.64
C ASN A 151 3.23 8.45 0.43
N PHE A 152 4.20 8.13 1.29
CA PHE A 152 5.42 8.91 1.35
C PHE A 152 6.64 8.05 1.68
N ARG A 153 7.75 8.30 0.98
CA ARG A 153 9.05 7.68 1.26
C ARG A 153 9.93 8.68 2.00
N LEU A 154 10.42 8.28 3.17
CA LEU A 154 11.25 9.10 4.05
C LEU A 154 12.76 8.90 3.78
N PHE A 155 13.15 7.68 3.46
CA PHE A 155 14.55 7.32 3.23
C PHE A 155 14.66 6.34 2.05
N PRO A 156 15.71 6.42 1.23
CA PRO A 156 16.86 7.34 1.29
C PRO A 156 16.46 8.77 0.93
N PHE A 157 17.15 9.75 1.51
CA PHE A 157 16.84 11.18 1.30
C PHE A 157 16.92 11.63 -0.16
N LYS A 158 17.73 10.96 -0.99
CA LYS A 158 17.79 11.22 -2.44
C LYS A 158 16.47 10.89 -3.17
N LYS A 159 15.66 10.00 -2.60
CA LYS A 159 14.36 9.57 -3.13
C LYS A 159 13.18 10.02 -2.24
N PHE A 160 13.42 11.01 -1.35
CA PHE A 160 12.40 11.56 -0.48
C PHE A 160 11.23 12.14 -1.27
N GLY A 161 9.99 11.76 -0.92
CA GLY A 161 8.81 12.28 -1.61
C GLY A 161 7.62 11.32 -1.63
N THR A 162 6.62 11.70 -2.41
CA THR A 162 5.39 10.93 -2.58
C THR A 162 5.63 9.65 -3.37
N VAL A 163 4.96 8.58 -2.94
CA VAL A 163 4.89 7.31 -3.66
C VAL A 163 3.70 7.38 -4.62
N LYS A 164 3.95 7.13 -5.90
CA LYS A 164 2.93 7.14 -6.97
C LYS A 164 2.77 5.76 -7.58
#